data_51e75f514778f04c6ee5f6aac6a12cf7
#
_entry.id   51e75f514778f04c6ee5f6aac6a12cf7
#
_cell.length_a   1.000
_cell.length_b   1.000
_cell.length_c   1.000
_cell.angle_alpha   90.00
_cell.angle_beta   90.00
_cell.angle_gamma   90.00
#
_symmetry.space_group_name_H-M   'P 1'
#
loop_
_entity.id
_entity.type
_entity.pdbx_description
1 polymer ?
#
loop_
_entity_poly.entity_id
_entity_poly.type
_entity_poly.pdbx_seq_one_letter_code
_entity_poly.pdbx_strand_id
1 'polypeptide(L)'
;EPLLQSPLFRLELARVQQSPLHGLLAGVCMTLTVQSSSATVALLQSMAAQPGADGVHSLLGLTAAIPILLGDNIGTTITAVLAAIGQGRDAKRVAAAHAIFNLSGAAVCCALLQPFAALVRLCSPAGAECAVIARQIANAHTLFNVLCALVWLPLTGQMVRLVCALLPDKKRPQERL
;
A
#
# COMPACT_ATOMS: atom_id res chain seq x y z
N GLU A 1 -0.90 -20.33 14.84
CA GLU A 1 -0.35 -20.29 16.22
C GLU A 1 1.19 -20.48 16.29
N PRO A 2 1.86 -21.38 15.55
CA PRO A 2 3.32 -21.55 15.66
C PRO A 2 4.12 -20.29 15.27
N LEU A 3 3.66 -19.51 14.28
CA LEU A 3 4.31 -18.29 13.83
C LEU A 3 4.33 -17.20 14.90
N LEU A 4 3.25 -17.05 15.68
CA LEU A 4 3.16 -16.06 16.77
C LEU A 4 4.14 -16.34 17.91
N GLN A 5 4.61 -17.58 18.03
CA GLN A 5 5.59 -18.00 19.03
C GLN A 5 7.03 -17.83 18.57
N SER A 6 7.25 -17.60 17.28
CA SER A 6 8.60 -17.39 16.72
C SER A 6 9.22 -16.11 17.26
N PRO A 7 10.46 -16.16 17.83
CA PRO A 7 11.17 -14.97 18.28
C PRO A 7 11.39 -13.94 17.16
N LEU A 8 11.66 -14.41 15.94
CA LEU A 8 11.85 -13.57 14.76
C LEU A 8 10.56 -12.83 14.40
N PHE A 9 9.42 -13.51 14.41
CA PHE A 9 8.13 -12.90 14.14
C PHE A 9 7.79 -11.80 15.15
N ARG A 10 8.01 -12.06 16.44
CA ARG A 10 7.78 -11.06 17.51
C ARG A 10 8.70 -9.84 17.36
N LEU A 11 9.95 -10.05 16.97
CA LEU A 11 10.90 -8.95 16.72
C LEU A 11 10.43 -8.08 15.54
N GLU A 12 10.05 -8.70 14.42
CA GLU A 12 9.53 -7.96 13.25
C GLU A 12 8.22 -7.25 13.56
N LEU A 13 7.31 -7.88 14.31
CA LEU A 13 6.08 -7.26 14.76
C LEU A 13 6.35 -6.00 15.61
N ALA A 14 7.30 -6.08 16.55
CA ALA A 14 7.70 -4.93 17.36
C ALA A 14 8.30 -3.80 16.50
N ARG A 15 9.12 -4.12 15.48
CA ARG A 15 9.67 -3.13 14.54
C ARG A 15 8.58 -2.43 13.73
N VAL A 16 7.62 -3.19 13.24
CA VAL A 16 6.47 -2.67 12.48
C VAL A 16 5.62 -1.74 13.34
N GLN A 17 5.38 -2.08 14.61
CA GLN A 17 4.63 -1.24 15.52
C GLN A 17 5.34 0.08 15.87
N GLN A 18 6.67 0.09 15.87
CA GLN A 18 7.48 1.27 16.22
C GLN A 18 7.80 2.17 15.04
N SER A 19 7.78 1.66 13.81
CA SER A 19 8.23 2.39 12.63
C SER A 19 7.32 2.20 11.42
N PRO A 20 6.68 3.26 10.93
CA PRO A 20 5.88 3.21 9.69
C PRO A 20 6.68 2.70 8.48
N LEU A 21 7.98 3.00 8.41
CA LEU A 21 8.84 2.54 7.33
C LEU A 21 8.99 1.02 7.34
N HIS A 22 9.16 0.39 8.52
CA HIS A 22 9.20 -1.07 8.62
C HIS A 22 7.86 -1.70 8.23
N GLY A 23 6.74 -1.10 8.63
CA GLY A 23 5.41 -1.53 8.21
C GLY A 23 5.24 -1.48 6.69
N LEU A 24 5.67 -0.38 6.07
CA LEU A 24 5.62 -0.22 4.62
C LEU A 24 6.47 -1.26 3.89
N LEU A 25 7.70 -1.50 4.33
CA LEU A 25 8.57 -2.53 3.75
C LEU A 25 7.99 -3.94 3.94
N ALA A 26 7.42 -4.24 5.11
CA ALA A 26 6.74 -5.51 5.36
C ALA A 26 5.59 -5.73 4.37
N GLY A 27 4.74 -4.71 4.15
CA GLY A 27 3.65 -4.76 3.17
C GLY A 27 4.14 -5.02 1.75
N VAL A 28 5.19 -4.30 1.31
CA VAL A 28 5.83 -4.55 0.00
C VAL A 28 6.30 -6.00 -0.12
N CYS A 29 7.03 -6.50 0.88
CA CYS A 29 7.53 -7.87 0.87
C CYS A 29 6.40 -8.92 0.86
N MET A 30 5.34 -8.69 1.64
CA MET A 30 4.16 -9.58 1.66
C MET A 30 3.54 -9.66 0.27
N THR A 31 3.31 -8.53 -0.37
CA THR A 31 2.67 -8.48 -1.70
C THR A 31 3.53 -9.09 -2.77
N LEU A 32 4.84 -8.87 -2.75
CA LEU A 32 5.78 -9.51 -3.67
C LEU A 32 5.80 -11.04 -3.53
N THR A 33 5.62 -11.53 -2.30
CA THR A 33 5.58 -12.97 -2.03
C THR A 33 4.25 -13.58 -2.45
N VAL A 34 3.15 -12.95 -2.06
CA VAL A 34 1.77 -13.45 -2.30
C VAL A 34 1.29 -13.15 -3.71
N GLN A 35 1.77 -12.06 -4.33
CA GLN A 35 1.38 -11.56 -5.66
C GLN A 35 -0.13 -11.33 -5.82
N SER A 36 -0.81 -11.09 -4.71
CA SER A 36 -2.24 -10.80 -4.66
C SER A 36 -2.53 -9.84 -3.51
N SER A 37 -2.82 -8.58 -3.82
CA SER A 37 -3.15 -7.57 -2.81
C SER A 37 -4.40 -7.92 -2.01
N SER A 38 -5.41 -8.53 -2.64
CA SER A 38 -6.59 -8.99 -1.91
C SER A 38 -6.25 -10.05 -0.87
N ALA A 39 -5.35 -10.99 -1.21
CA ALA A 39 -4.90 -12.02 -0.28
C ALA A 39 -4.00 -11.42 0.82
N THR A 40 -3.13 -10.46 0.48
CA THR A 40 -2.28 -9.74 1.44
C THR A 40 -3.13 -8.95 2.44
N VAL A 41 -4.15 -8.22 1.95
CA VAL A 41 -5.08 -7.48 2.82
C VAL A 41 -5.87 -8.43 3.72
N ALA A 42 -6.37 -9.56 3.20
CA ALA A 42 -7.08 -10.56 4.00
C ALA A 42 -6.18 -11.17 5.09
N LEU A 43 -4.92 -11.46 4.77
CA LEU A 43 -3.93 -11.93 5.73
C LEU A 43 -3.66 -10.87 6.81
N LEU A 44 -3.47 -9.61 6.43
CA LEU A 44 -3.28 -8.50 7.37
C LEU A 44 -4.49 -8.33 8.30
N GLN A 45 -5.71 -8.41 7.76
CA GLN A 45 -6.95 -8.37 8.53
C GLN A 45 -7.02 -9.52 9.55
N SER A 46 -6.70 -10.74 9.11
CA SER A 46 -6.70 -11.94 9.95
C SER A 46 -5.68 -11.83 11.09
N MET A 47 -4.47 -11.33 10.79
CA MET A 47 -3.44 -11.10 11.80
C MET A 47 -3.84 -10.00 12.79
N ALA A 48 -4.34 -8.87 12.30
CA ALA A 48 -4.75 -7.75 13.13
C ALA A 48 -5.93 -8.10 14.04
N ALA A 49 -6.83 -8.98 13.61
CA ALA A 49 -7.96 -9.43 14.44
C ALA A 49 -7.57 -10.36 15.59
N GLN A 50 -6.33 -10.88 15.62
CA GLN A 50 -5.83 -11.66 16.75
C GLN A 50 -5.60 -10.75 17.95
N PRO A 51 -5.90 -11.23 19.18
CA PRO A 51 -5.57 -10.49 20.38
C PRO A 51 -4.06 -10.41 20.59
N GLY A 52 -3.59 -9.27 21.03
CA GLY A 52 -2.21 -9.04 21.43
C GLY A 52 -1.86 -9.75 22.75
N ALA A 53 -0.68 -9.44 23.28
CA ALA A 53 -0.17 -10.08 24.50
C ALA A 53 -1.03 -9.78 25.75
N ASP A 54 -1.80 -8.69 25.74
CA ASP A 54 -2.72 -8.30 26.81
C ASP A 54 -4.10 -8.97 26.72
N GLY A 55 -4.37 -9.68 25.63
CA GLY A 55 -5.65 -10.36 25.35
C GLY A 55 -6.84 -9.41 25.08
N VAL A 56 -6.62 -8.09 25.03
CA VAL A 56 -7.66 -7.06 24.91
C VAL A 56 -7.53 -6.28 23.60
N HIS A 57 -6.33 -5.80 23.31
CA HIS A 57 -6.06 -5.03 22.12
C HIS A 57 -5.68 -5.93 20.94
N SER A 58 -5.85 -5.41 19.75
CA SER A 58 -5.42 -6.05 18.50
C SER A 58 -3.90 -6.27 18.49
N LEU A 59 -3.46 -7.39 17.92
CA LEU A 59 -2.04 -7.72 17.76
C LEU A 59 -1.25 -6.61 17.04
N LEU A 60 -1.87 -5.93 16.07
CA LEU A 60 -1.21 -4.92 15.24
C LEU A 60 -1.72 -3.49 15.46
N GLY A 61 -2.92 -3.28 15.93
CA GLY A 61 -3.55 -1.97 15.98
C GLY A 61 -3.65 -1.27 14.61
N LEU A 62 -4.61 -0.37 14.45
CA LEU A 62 -4.86 0.29 13.16
C LEU A 62 -3.66 1.10 12.67
N THR A 63 -3.00 1.83 13.56
CA THR A 63 -1.89 2.73 13.20
C THR A 63 -0.67 1.97 12.68
N ALA A 64 -0.44 0.75 13.13
CA ALA A 64 0.62 -0.12 12.61
C ALA A 64 0.17 -0.88 11.35
N ALA A 65 -1.12 -1.21 11.22
CA ALA A 65 -1.65 -1.89 10.04
C ALA A 65 -1.68 -1.00 8.79
N ILE A 66 -1.94 0.31 8.94
CA ILE A 66 -1.99 1.25 7.80
C ILE A 66 -0.68 1.27 7.00
N PRO A 67 0.52 1.43 7.57
CA PRO A 67 1.77 1.38 6.80
C PRO A 67 1.97 0.07 6.03
N ILE A 68 1.59 -1.08 6.60
CA ILE A 68 1.64 -2.37 5.90
C ILE A 68 0.72 -2.35 4.68
N LEU A 69 -0.50 -1.84 4.85
CA LEU A 69 -1.47 -1.68 3.78
C LEU A 69 -0.96 -0.76 2.66
N LEU A 70 -0.33 0.36 3.01
CA LEU A 70 0.30 1.27 2.04
C LEU A 70 1.46 0.58 1.30
N GLY A 71 2.23 -0.24 2.01
CA GLY A 71 3.27 -1.08 1.43
C GLY A 71 2.72 -2.10 0.44
N ASP A 72 1.58 -2.73 0.75
CA ASP A 72 0.86 -3.61 -0.18
C ASP A 72 0.51 -2.89 -1.49
N ASN A 73 -0.04 -1.68 -1.39
CA ASN A 73 -0.36 -0.88 -2.58
C ASN A 73 0.89 -0.53 -3.41
N ILE A 74 2.03 -0.25 -2.78
CA ILE A 74 3.30 -0.05 -3.49
C ILE A 74 3.75 -1.37 -4.13
N GLY A 75 3.68 -2.48 -3.41
CA GLY A 75 4.06 -3.81 -3.89
C GLY A 75 3.34 -4.22 -5.17
N THR A 76 2.04 -3.89 -5.30
CA THR A 76 1.27 -4.14 -6.52
C THR A 76 1.81 -3.40 -7.75
N THR A 77 2.48 -2.27 -7.57
CA THR A 77 3.07 -1.53 -8.69
C THR A 77 4.28 -2.26 -9.29
N ILE A 78 4.99 -3.02 -8.47
CA ILE A 78 6.16 -3.81 -8.92
C ILE A 78 5.71 -4.89 -9.89
N THR A 79 4.55 -5.54 -9.65
CA THR A 79 3.98 -6.52 -10.59
C THR A 79 3.64 -5.89 -11.94
N ALA A 80 3.09 -4.68 -11.94
CA ALA A 80 2.81 -3.92 -13.16
C ALA A 80 4.10 -3.55 -13.91
N VAL A 81 5.16 -3.15 -13.19
CA VAL A 81 6.47 -2.86 -13.78
C VAL A 81 7.09 -4.11 -14.39
N LEU A 82 7.02 -5.26 -13.71
CA LEU A 82 7.51 -6.54 -14.23
C LEU A 82 6.75 -6.95 -15.50
N ALA A 83 5.42 -6.80 -15.51
CA ALA A 83 4.59 -7.08 -16.69
C ALA A 83 4.90 -6.16 -17.88
N ALA A 84 5.41 -4.95 -17.63
CA ALA A 84 5.81 -4.00 -18.68
C ALA A 84 7.22 -4.27 -19.25
N ILE A 85 8.00 -5.22 -18.69
CA ILE A 85 9.31 -5.61 -19.20
C ILE A 85 9.10 -6.25 -20.59
N GLY A 86 9.86 -5.80 -21.58
CA GLY A 86 9.74 -6.25 -22.96
C GLY A 86 8.57 -5.65 -23.75
N GLN A 87 7.65 -4.95 -23.09
CA GLN A 87 6.50 -4.30 -23.73
C GLN A 87 6.85 -2.92 -24.32
N GLY A 88 5.92 -2.41 -25.13
CA GLY A 88 5.99 -1.08 -25.72
C GLY A 88 6.07 0.05 -24.65
N ARG A 89 6.35 1.27 -25.12
CA ARG A 89 6.53 2.43 -24.24
C ARG A 89 5.27 2.80 -23.47
N ASP A 90 4.12 2.65 -24.08
CA ASP A 90 2.86 3.02 -23.45
C ASP A 90 2.54 2.09 -22.27
N ALA A 91 2.85 0.79 -22.39
CA ALA A 91 2.75 -0.13 -21.25
C ALA A 91 3.68 0.27 -20.09
N LYS A 92 4.91 0.71 -20.38
CA LYS A 92 5.85 1.22 -19.39
C LYS A 92 5.38 2.53 -18.78
N ARG A 93 4.77 3.43 -19.55
CA ARG A 93 4.18 4.68 -19.06
C ARG A 93 3.00 4.41 -18.12
N VAL A 94 2.14 3.43 -18.45
CA VAL A 94 1.05 3.01 -17.58
C VAL A 94 1.57 2.43 -16.26
N ALA A 95 2.59 1.56 -16.31
CA ALA A 95 3.22 1.03 -15.10
C ALA A 95 3.87 2.13 -14.24
N ALA A 96 4.53 3.11 -14.89
CA ALA A 96 5.10 4.26 -14.20
C ALA A 96 4.02 5.16 -13.56
N ALA A 97 2.91 5.42 -14.27
CA ALA A 97 1.78 6.17 -13.72
C ALA A 97 1.18 5.45 -12.49
N HIS A 98 1.02 4.13 -12.56
CA HIS A 98 0.55 3.32 -11.43
C HIS A 98 1.51 3.41 -10.23
N ALA A 99 2.83 3.34 -10.48
CA ALA A 99 3.83 3.50 -9.43
C ALA A 99 3.78 4.91 -8.79
N ILE A 100 3.72 5.96 -9.60
CA ILE A 100 3.64 7.35 -9.12
C ILE A 100 2.37 7.56 -8.27
N PHE A 101 1.22 7.05 -8.72
CA PHE A 101 -0.04 7.12 -8.00
C PHE A 101 0.09 6.52 -6.59
N ASN A 102 0.58 5.29 -6.48
CA ASN A 102 0.67 4.60 -5.19
C ASN A 102 1.79 5.16 -4.30
N LEU A 103 2.96 5.46 -4.85
CA LEU A 103 4.09 6.02 -4.09
C LEU A 103 3.74 7.41 -3.52
N SER A 104 3.15 8.29 -4.34
CA SER A 104 2.78 9.63 -3.88
C SER A 104 1.69 9.57 -2.80
N GLY A 105 0.66 8.74 -3.00
CA GLY A 105 -0.39 8.53 -2.02
C GLY A 105 0.14 7.94 -0.71
N ALA A 106 0.99 6.91 -0.79
CA ALA A 106 1.60 6.30 0.38
C ALA A 106 2.49 7.28 1.15
N ALA A 107 3.28 8.11 0.45
CA ALA A 107 4.12 9.14 1.08
C ALA A 107 3.26 10.15 1.86
N VAL A 108 2.18 10.65 1.25
CA VAL A 108 1.25 11.58 1.92
C VAL A 108 0.55 10.93 3.11
N CYS A 109 0.00 9.71 2.93
CA CYS A 109 -0.69 9.02 4.02
C CYS A 109 0.25 8.62 5.16
N CYS A 110 1.51 8.27 4.88
CA CYS A 110 2.51 8.03 5.93
C CYS A 110 2.86 9.32 6.69
N ALA A 111 3.01 10.44 5.98
CA ALA A 111 3.26 11.74 6.60
C ALA A 111 2.07 12.20 7.47
N LEU A 112 0.85 11.86 7.05
CA LEU A 112 -0.40 12.17 7.73
C LEU A 112 -1.02 10.95 8.41
N LEU A 113 -0.20 10.04 8.95
CA LEU A 113 -0.66 8.75 9.47
C LEU A 113 -1.75 8.88 10.54
N GLN A 114 -1.57 9.77 11.50
CA GLN A 114 -2.55 9.96 12.59
C GLN A 114 -3.88 10.57 12.09
N PRO A 115 -3.89 11.66 11.30
CA PRO A 115 -5.12 12.17 10.67
C PRO A 115 -5.81 11.12 9.79
N PHE A 116 -5.07 10.35 9.00
CA PHE A 116 -5.64 9.30 8.16
C PHE A 116 -6.26 8.18 9.00
N ALA A 117 -5.57 7.72 10.06
CA ALA A 117 -6.13 6.71 10.98
C ALA A 117 -7.39 7.22 11.69
N ALA A 118 -7.44 8.50 12.06
CA ALA A 118 -8.63 9.13 12.65
C ALA A 118 -9.81 9.14 11.67
N LEU A 119 -9.56 9.50 10.41
CA LEU A 119 -10.56 9.45 9.34
C LEU A 119 -11.09 8.03 9.11
N VAL A 120 -10.21 7.04 9.10
CA VAL A 120 -10.59 5.61 8.98
C VAL A 120 -11.50 5.21 10.13
N ARG A 121 -11.16 5.57 11.38
CA ARG A 121 -12.02 5.27 12.54
C ARG A 121 -13.38 5.94 12.43
N LEU A 122 -13.42 7.18 11.98
CA LEU A 122 -14.68 7.93 11.79
C LEU A 122 -15.61 7.26 10.76
N CYS A 123 -15.04 6.68 9.71
CA CYS A 123 -15.76 5.97 8.63
C CYS A 123 -15.98 4.48 8.93
N SER A 124 -15.69 4.02 10.15
CA SER A 124 -15.75 2.60 10.53
C SER A 124 -16.66 2.36 11.72
N PRO A 125 -17.18 1.13 11.90
CA PRO A 125 -17.94 0.79 13.09
C PRO A 125 -17.12 1.01 14.37
N ALA A 126 -17.79 1.46 15.42
CA ALA A 126 -17.23 1.51 16.75
C ALA A 126 -17.41 0.15 17.45
N GLY A 127 -16.46 -0.22 18.34
CA GLY A 127 -16.52 -1.48 19.08
C GLY A 127 -15.16 -1.89 19.65
N ALA A 128 -15.09 -3.10 20.21
CA ALA A 128 -13.84 -3.68 20.67
C ALA A 128 -12.84 -3.79 19.49
N GLU A 129 -11.59 -3.44 19.73
CA GLU A 129 -10.58 -3.28 18.68
C GLU A 129 -10.45 -4.53 17.78
N CYS A 130 -10.30 -5.72 18.39
CA CYS A 130 -10.21 -6.98 17.66
C CYS A 130 -11.44 -7.28 16.78
N ALA A 131 -12.62 -6.80 17.17
CA ALA A 131 -13.86 -7.03 16.42
C ALA A 131 -13.99 -6.09 15.21
N VAL A 132 -13.44 -4.87 15.27
CA VAL A 132 -13.64 -3.84 14.24
C VAL A 132 -12.42 -3.65 13.35
N ILE A 133 -11.21 -4.06 13.77
CA ILE A 133 -9.95 -3.77 13.09
C ILE A 133 -9.93 -4.27 11.64
N ALA A 134 -10.46 -5.46 11.36
CA ALA A 134 -10.53 -6.00 10.01
C ALA A 134 -11.34 -5.09 9.07
N ARG A 135 -12.47 -4.56 9.56
CA ARG A 135 -13.28 -3.59 8.80
C ARG A 135 -12.56 -2.26 8.65
N GLN A 136 -11.87 -1.80 9.69
CA GLN A 136 -11.07 -0.57 9.62
C GLN A 136 -9.96 -0.68 8.58
N ILE A 137 -9.27 -1.81 8.48
CA ILE A 137 -8.26 -2.08 7.45
C ILE A 137 -8.88 -2.05 6.04
N ALA A 138 -10.06 -2.67 5.84
CA ALA A 138 -10.77 -2.61 4.57
C ALA A 138 -11.16 -1.17 4.20
N ASN A 139 -11.66 -0.41 5.16
CA ASN A 139 -12.02 1.00 4.96
C ASN A 139 -10.79 1.86 4.68
N ALA A 140 -9.66 1.60 5.36
CA ALA A 140 -8.39 2.27 5.08
C ALA A 140 -7.93 2.05 3.64
N HIS A 141 -8.02 0.80 3.13
CA HIS A 141 -7.70 0.46 1.75
C HIS A 141 -8.59 1.22 0.76
N THR A 142 -9.90 1.21 1.00
CA THR A 142 -10.86 1.93 0.15
C THR A 142 -10.62 3.44 0.17
N LEU A 143 -10.49 4.04 1.36
CA LEU A 143 -10.25 5.47 1.52
C LEU A 143 -8.94 5.90 0.87
N PHE A 144 -7.86 5.15 1.04
CA PHE A 144 -6.59 5.42 0.36
C PHE A 144 -6.78 5.54 -1.15
N ASN A 145 -7.37 4.51 -1.77
CA ASN A 145 -7.54 4.49 -3.23
C ASN A 145 -8.50 5.60 -3.72
N VAL A 146 -9.59 5.85 -3.01
CA VAL A 146 -10.55 6.91 -3.36
C VAL A 146 -9.90 8.29 -3.23
N LEU A 147 -9.20 8.57 -2.14
CA LEU A 147 -8.52 9.86 -1.95
C LEU A 147 -7.43 10.09 -3.00
N CYS A 148 -6.61 9.07 -3.29
CA CYS A 148 -5.63 9.16 -4.36
C CYS A 148 -6.29 9.41 -5.72
N ALA A 149 -7.39 8.72 -6.04
CA ALA A 149 -8.13 8.93 -7.28
C ALA A 149 -8.71 10.35 -7.37
N LEU A 150 -9.30 10.87 -6.29
CA LEU A 150 -9.83 12.23 -6.25
C LEU A 150 -8.75 13.31 -6.47
N VAL A 151 -7.53 13.07 -5.98
CA VAL A 151 -6.40 13.97 -6.20
C VAL A 151 -5.86 13.86 -7.63
N TRP A 152 -5.63 12.63 -8.12
CA TRP A 152 -5.00 12.42 -9.42
C TRP A 152 -5.94 12.58 -10.61
N LEU A 153 -7.26 12.41 -10.44
CA LEU A 153 -8.23 12.54 -11.54
C LEU A 153 -8.16 13.94 -12.20
N PRO A 154 -8.24 15.07 -11.48
CA PRO A 154 -8.07 16.40 -12.07
C PRO A 154 -6.63 16.64 -12.56
N LEU A 155 -5.64 15.91 -12.06
CA LEU A 155 -4.23 16.02 -12.42
C LEU A 155 -3.80 15.03 -13.51
N THR A 156 -4.73 14.35 -14.19
CA THR A 156 -4.42 13.34 -15.22
C THR A 156 -3.49 13.89 -16.31
N GLY A 157 -3.71 15.13 -16.76
CA GLY A 157 -2.85 15.78 -17.76
C GLY A 157 -1.41 16.00 -17.27
N GLN A 158 -1.21 16.26 -15.97
CA GLN A 158 0.10 16.38 -15.34
C GLN A 158 0.78 15.02 -15.22
N MET A 159 0.01 13.99 -14.84
CA MET A 159 0.49 12.60 -14.79
C MET A 159 1.02 12.16 -16.17
N VAL A 160 0.24 12.39 -17.24
CA VAL A 160 0.65 12.06 -18.61
C VAL A 160 1.94 12.79 -19.00
N ARG A 161 2.02 14.10 -18.72
CA ARG A 161 3.25 14.88 -18.99
C ARG A 161 4.45 14.32 -18.24
N LEU A 162 4.27 13.97 -16.96
CA LEU A 162 5.33 13.43 -16.12
C LEU A 162 5.84 12.08 -16.66
N VAL A 163 4.95 11.14 -16.95
CA VAL A 163 5.37 9.81 -17.44
C VAL A 163 5.97 9.87 -18.85
N CYS A 164 5.51 10.79 -19.70
CA CYS A 164 6.10 11.03 -21.02
C CYS A 164 7.49 11.68 -20.92
N ALA A 165 7.71 12.54 -19.94
CA ALA A 165 9.02 13.12 -19.67
C ALA A 165 10.01 12.09 -19.12
N LEU A 166 9.55 11.20 -18.23
CA LEU A 166 10.35 10.09 -17.68
C LEU A 166 10.68 9.03 -18.73
N LEU A 167 9.75 8.78 -19.66
CA LEU A 167 9.84 7.77 -20.70
C LEU A 167 9.57 8.40 -22.10
N PRO A 168 10.51 9.23 -22.62
CA PRO A 168 10.31 9.95 -23.88
C PRO A 168 10.28 9.00 -25.07
N ASP A 169 9.60 9.39 -26.15
CA ASP A 169 9.59 8.60 -27.40
C ASP A 169 11.00 8.53 -28.00
N LYS A 170 11.34 7.39 -28.59
CA LYS A 170 12.56 7.29 -29.40
C LYS A 170 12.42 8.25 -30.59
N LYS A 171 13.38 9.16 -30.78
CA LYS A 171 13.47 9.93 -32.02
C LYS A 171 13.45 8.93 -33.17
N ARG A 172 12.46 9.03 -34.06
CA ARG A 172 12.52 8.32 -35.35
C ARG A 172 13.81 8.78 -36.04
N PRO A 173 14.63 7.87 -36.59
CA PRO A 173 15.69 8.28 -37.51
C PRO A 173 15.02 9.14 -38.59
N GLN A 174 15.53 10.37 -38.81
CA GLN A 174 15.11 11.13 -39.97
C GLN A 174 15.50 10.28 -41.21
N GLU A 175 14.52 9.80 -41.95
CA GLU A 175 14.76 9.32 -43.31
C GLU A 175 15.37 10.49 -44.06
N ARG A 176 16.68 10.40 -44.31
CA ARG A 176 17.36 11.28 -45.24
C ARG A 176 16.88 10.84 -46.64
N LEU A 177 15.96 11.62 -47.21
CA LEU A 177 15.68 11.62 -48.63
C LEU A 177 16.89 12.17 -49.39
#